data_95a226f9839d2cfaa58ef55af96bef06
#
_entry.id   95a226f9839d2cfaa58ef55af96bef06
#
_cell.length_a   1.000
_cell.length_b   1.000
_cell.length_c   1.000
_cell.angle_alpha   90.00
_cell.angle_beta   90.00
_cell.angle_gamma   90.00
#
_symmetry.space_group_name_H-M   'P 1'
#
loop_
_entity.id
_entity.type
_entity.pdbx_description
1 polymer ?
#
loop_
_entity_poly.entity_id
_entity_poly.type
_entity_poly.pdbx_seq_one_letter_code
_entity_poly.pdbx_strand_id
1 'polypeptide(L)'
;ASDVYKRQSERYDEELAQNRAALFGSLPASVYWELWAQTSGAHQYLKAAFPNCYGTGGGDSSGKAEPAVWCDTLVAMSTDKPSELEHLQRMNAYDFVHLLSENIKRRTEEWKMKAALAACGVR
;
A
#
# COMPACT_ATOMS: atom_id res chain seq x y z
N ALA A 1 -18.50 -17.84 8.68
CA ALA A 1 -18.42 -16.42 9.08
C ALA A 1 -17.55 -16.22 10.32
N SER A 2 -17.61 -17.12 11.32
CA SER A 2 -16.80 -16.99 12.54
C SER A 2 -15.30 -17.18 12.34
N ASP A 3 -14.86 -17.98 11.36
CA ASP A 3 -13.45 -18.27 11.12
C ASP A 3 -12.71 -17.11 10.45
N VAL A 4 -13.40 -16.32 9.64
CA VAL A 4 -12.82 -15.11 9.04
C VAL A 4 -12.61 -14.04 10.11
N TYR A 5 -13.55 -13.87 11.03
CA TYR A 5 -13.43 -12.95 12.15
C TYR A 5 -12.36 -13.38 13.17
N LYS A 6 -12.22 -14.66 13.44
CA LYS A 6 -11.16 -15.17 14.32
C LYS A 6 -9.76 -14.91 13.76
N ARG A 7 -9.56 -15.03 12.45
CA ARG A 7 -8.26 -14.75 11.81
C ARG A 7 -7.88 -13.28 11.86
N GLN A 8 -8.82 -12.36 11.89
CA GLN A 8 -8.56 -10.91 11.94
C GLN A 8 -8.29 -10.40 13.36
N SER A 9 -8.75 -11.11 14.38
CA SER A 9 -8.54 -10.77 15.80
C SER A 9 -7.38 -11.53 16.43
N GLU A 10 -6.69 -12.41 15.70
CA GLU A 10 -5.51 -13.10 16.20
C GLU A 10 -4.42 -12.09 16.51
N ARG A 11 -4.19 -11.84 17.79
CA ARG A 11 -3.00 -11.16 18.25
C ARG A 11 -1.78 -11.95 17.80
N TYR A 12 -0.68 -11.26 17.57
CA TYR A 12 0.60 -11.90 17.30
C TYR A 12 0.86 -12.97 18.35
N ASP A 13 0.96 -14.22 17.91
CA ASP A 13 1.28 -15.38 18.72
C ASP A 13 2.65 -15.89 18.31
N GLU A 14 3.62 -15.79 19.21
CA GLU A 14 4.99 -16.19 18.96
C GLU A 14 5.13 -17.68 18.65
N GLU A 15 4.39 -18.54 19.36
CA GLU A 15 4.40 -19.98 19.14
C GLU A 15 3.88 -20.32 17.73
N LEU A 16 2.77 -19.70 17.32
CA LEU A 16 2.22 -19.88 15.98
C LEU A 16 3.18 -19.37 14.90
N ALA A 17 3.85 -18.25 15.14
CA ALA A 17 4.84 -17.70 14.23
C ALA A 17 6.05 -18.64 14.08
N GLN A 18 6.55 -19.23 15.19
CA GLN A 18 7.63 -20.20 15.17
C GLN A 18 7.24 -21.48 14.45
N ASN A 19 6.03 -21.99 14.66
CA ASN A 19 5.52 -23.16 13.96
C ASN A 19 5.39 -22.92 12.45
N ARG A 20 4.91 -21.76 12.05
CA ARG A 20 4.87 -21.35 10.63
C ARG A 20 6.27 -21.20 10.04
N ALA A 21 7.21 -20.60 10.77
CA ALA A 21 8.60 -20.47 10.34
C ALA A 21 9.26 -21.82 10.12
N ALA A 22 9.02 -22.81 10.99
CA ALA A 22 9.50 -24.17 10.83
C ALA A 22 8.94 -24.86 9.58
N LEU A 23 7.64 -24.66 9.28
CA LEU A 23 7.02 -25.16 8.05
C LEU A 23 7.65 -24.53 6.80
N PHE A 24 7.86 -23.22 6.80
CA PHE A 24 8.55 -22.54 5.71
C PHE A 24 9.98 -23.01 5.55
N GLY A 25 10.72 -23.22 6.66
CA GLY A 25 12.08 -23.70 6.64
C GLY A 25 12.25 -25.11 6.04
N SER A 26 11.19 -25.91 6.02
CA SER A 26 11.18 -27.26 5.43
C SER A 26 10.91 -27.28 3.91
N LEU A 27 10.52 -26.16 3.32
CA LEU A 27 10.20 -26.07 1.89
C LEU A 27 11.48 -26.15 1.03
N PRO A 28 11.42 -26.77 -0.18
CA PRO A 28 12.52 -26.75 -1.12
C PRO A 28 12.91 -25.33 -1.54
N ALA A 29 14.18 -25.09 -1.80
CA ALA A 29 14.70 -23.80 -2.25
C ALA A 29 14.00 -23.28 -3.52
N SER A 30 13.58 -24.18 -4.40
CA SER A 30 12.83 -23.84 -5.63
C SER A 30 11.51 -23.11 -5.34
N VAL A 31 10.83 -23.46 -4.25
CA VAL A 31 9.57 -22.81 -3.85
C VAL A 31 9.82 -21.35 -3.44
N TYR A 32 10.90 -21.08 -2.73
CA TYR A 32 11.28 -19.72 -2.36
C TYR A 32 11.60 -18.86 -3.58
N TRP A 33 12.35 -19.39 -4.52
CA TRP A 33 12.65 -18.71 -5.79
C TRP A 33 11.42 -18.40 -6.60
N GLU A 34 10.48 -19.34 -6.67
CA GLU A 34 9.21 -19.14 -7.37
C GLU A 34 8.36 -18.06 -6.69
N LEU A 35 8.21 -18.11 -5.37
CA LEU A 35 7.49 -17.09 -4.60
C LEU A 35 8.13 -15.71 -4.75
N TRP A 36 9.46 -15.65 -4.69
CA TRP A 36 10.18 -14.40 -4.89
C TRP A 36 9.97 -13.84 -6.30
N ALA A 37 10.06 -14.68 -7.31
CA ALA A 37 9.87 -14.28 -8.70
C ALA A 37 8.45 -13.76 -8.95
N GLN A 38 7.43 -14.47 -8.43
CA GLN A 38 6.04 -14.04 -8.53
C GLN A 38 5.79 -12.71 -7.80
N THR A 39 6.28 -12.57 -6.58
CA THR A 39 6.13 -11.35 -5.79
C THR A 39 6.84 -10.17 -6.44
N SER A 40 8.07 -10.37 -6.91
CA SER A 40 8.84 -9.34 -7.62
C SER A 40 8.17 -8.94 -8.92
N GLY A 41 7.66 -9.90 -9.69
CA GLY A 41 6.93 -9.64 -10.93
C GLY A 41 5.65 -8.86 -10.71
N ALA A 42 4.87 -9.22 -9.71
CA ALA A 42 3.66 -8.50 -9.33
C ALA A 42 3.98 -7.06 -8.90
N HIS A 43 5.03 -6.87 -8.12
CA HIS A 43 5.47 -5.54 -7.69
C HIS A 43 5.94 -4.67 -8.87
N GLN A 44 6.72 -5.23 -9.78
CA GLN A 44 7.15 -4.54 -11.00
C GLN A 44 5.96 -4.17 -11.89
N TYR A 45 5.00 -5.07 -12.01
CA TYR A 45 3.77 -4.81 -12.75
C TYR A 45 2.99 -3.62 -12.18
N LEU A 46 2.80 -3.59 -10.86
CA LEU A 46 2.12 -2.49 -10.17
C LEU A 46 2.87 -1.16 -10.35
N LYS A 47 4.20 -1.18 -10.27
CA LYS A 47 5.03 0.01 -10.53
C LYS A 47 4.86 0.54 -11.96
N ALA A 48 4.83 -0.34 -12.93
CA ALA A 48 4.64 0.03 -14.33
C ALA A 48 3.24 0.56 -14.62
N ALA A 49 2.22 -0.07 -14.03
CA ALA A 49 0.82 0.32 -14.20
C ALA A 49 0.47 1.63 -13.48
N PHE A 50 1.05 1.87 -12.32
CA PHE A 50 0.73 3.01 -11.46
C PHE A 50 1.99 3.77 -11.00
N PRO A 51 2.74 4.39 -11.92
CA PRO A 51 4.02 5.03 -11.58
C PRO A 51 3.88 6.18 -10.58
N ASN A 52 2.73 6.83 -10.54
CA ASN A 52 2.45 7.93 -9.59
C ASN A 52 2.35 7.48 -8.13
N CYS A 53 2.11 6.18 -7.88
CA CYS A 53 2.05 5.62 -6.52
C CYS A 53 3.44 5.24 -5.97
N TYR A 54 4.39 5.01 -6.85
CA TYR A 54 5.71 4.48 -6.52
C TYR A 54 6.81 5.50 -6.81
N GLY A 55 6.71 6.69 -6.64
CA GLY A 55 7.74 7.70 -6.87
C GLY A 55 8.88 7.31 -7.83
N THR A 56 9.26 8.13 -8.73
CA THR A 56 10.48 7.94 -9.50
C THR A 56 11.66 8.12 -8.55
N GLY A 57 12.35 7.04 -8.21
CA GLY A 57 13.52 7.04 -7.32
C GLY A 57 14.76 7.80 -7.85
N GLY A 58 14.56 9.00 -8.32
CA GLY A 58 15.57 9.90 -8.84
C GLY A 58 15.59 11.26 -8.15
N GLY A 59 14.87 11.41 -7.05
CA GLY A 59 14.97 12.61 -6.22
C GLY A 59 16.21 12.54 -5.33
N ASP A 60 17.04 13.54 -5.46
CA ASP A 60 18.17 13.83 -4.56
C ASP A 60 17.70 13.67 -3.10
N SER A 61 18.10 12.58 -2.46
CA SER A 61 17.64 12.19 -1.13
C SER A 61 18.43 12.91 -0.02
N SER A 62 18.69 14.18 -0.18
CA SER A 62 19.26 15.00 0.89
C SER A 62 18.25 15.45 1.94
N GLY A 63 16.96 15.21 1.71
CA GLY A 63 15.91 15.34 2.71
C GLY A 63 15.60 13.98 3.32
N LYS A 64 15.60 13.88 4.64
CA LYS A 64 15.10 12.74 5.39
C LYS A 64 13.61 12.53 5.07
N ALA A 65 13.32 11.91 3.92
CA ALA A 65 11.97 11.43 3.64
C ALA A 65 11.71 10.29 4.62
N GLU A 66 10.89 10.53 5.62
CA GLU A 66 10.39 9.44 6.45
C GLU A 66 9.71 8.42 5.54
N PRO A 67 9.98 7.12 5.74
CA PRO A 67 9.31 6.10 4.95
C PRO A 67 7.80 6.28 5.11
N ALA A 68 7.11 6.46 3.99
CA ALA A 68 5.66 6.53 3.99
C ALA A 68 5.11 5.24 4.62
N VAL A 69 4.54 5.37 5.80
CA VAL A 69 3.94 4.23 6.48
C VAL A 69 2.61 3.93 5.79
N TRP A 70 2.46 2.73 5.29
CA TRP A 70 1.22 2.30 4.61
C TRP A 70 -0.03 2.55 5.45
N CYS A 71 0.11 2.46 6.77
CA CYS A 71 -0.97 2.77 7.71
C CYS A 71 -1.46 4.22 7.58
N ASP A 72 -0.55 5.18 7.44
CA ASP A 72 -0.92 6.60 7.27
C ASP A 72 -1.63 6.83 5.94
N THR A 73 -1.19 6.14 4.89
CA THR A 73 -1.85 6.18 3.58
C THR A 73 -3.27 5.62 3.66
N LEU A 74 -3.46 4.49 4.33
CA LEU A 74 -4.78 3.88 4.54
C LEU A 74 -5.71 4.81 5.32
N VAL A 75 -5.23 5.41 6.40
CA VAL A 75 -6.00 6.37 7.20
C VAL A 75 -6.39 7.59 6.38
N ALA A 76 -5.45 8.15 5.63
CA ALA A 76 -5.71 9.30 4.76
C ALA A 76 -6.74 8.99 3.66
N MET A 77 -6.74 7.78 3.11
CA MET A 77 -7.70 7.34 2.10
C MET A 77 -9.08 7.03 2.67
N SER A 78 -9.14 6.60 3.93
CA SER A 78 -10.40 6.26 4.61
C SER A 78 -11.22 7.48 5.06
N THR A 79 -10.68 8.69 4.96
CA THR A 79 -11.32 9.93 5.41
C THR A 79 -11.81 9.86 6.87
N ASP A 80 -11.02 9.21 7.72
CA ASP A 80 -11.28 9.00 9.15
C ASP A 80 -12.54 8.17 9.46
N LYS A 81 -13.04 7.40 8.51
CA LYS A 81 -14.18 6.49 8.73
C LYS A 81 -13.69 5.06 8.94
N PRO A 82 -13.93 4.46 10.12
CA PRO A 82 -13.48 3.09 10.43
C PRO A 82 -14.00 2.02 9.46
N SER A 83 -15.23 2.17 8.95
CA SER A 83 -15.81 1.25 7.97
C SER A 83 -15.09 1.28 6.62
N GLU A 84 -14.67 2.45 6.17
CA GLU A 84 -13.89 2.60 4.94
C GLU A 84 -12.47 2.05 5.13
N LEU A 85 -11.86 2.25 6.29
CA LEU A 85 -10.56 1.69 6.61
C LEU A 85 -10.57 0.16 6.53
N GLU A 86 -11.58 -0.47 7.11
CA GLU A 86 -11.74 -1.93 7.07
C GLU A 86 -11.93 -2.42 5.62
N HIS A 87 -12.73 -1.72 4.83
CA HIS A 87 -12.92 -2.02 3.42
C HIS A 87 -11.61 -1.95 2.62
N LEU A 88 -10.82 -0.90 2.83
CA LEU A 88 -9.51 -0.73 2.17
C LEU A 88 -8.52 -1.82 2.56
N GLN A 89 -8.51 -2.25 3.81
CA GLN A 89 -7.63 -3.33 4.29
C GLN A 89 -7.97 -4.70 3.66
N ARG A 90 -9.21 -4.90 3.26
CA ARG A 90 -9.68 -6.14 2.62
C ARG A 90 -9.54 -6.12 1.09
N MET A 91 -9.27 -4.99 0.53
CA MET A 91 -9.12 -4.81 -0.91
C MET A 91 -7.88 -5.55 -1.42
N ASN A 92 -7.95 -6.11 -2.62
CA ASN A 92 -6.75 -6.67 -3.24
C ASN A 92 -5.74 -5.56 -3.60
N ALA A 93 -4.47 -5.94 -3.75
CA ALA A 93 -3.39 -4.97 -3.95
C ALA A 93 -3.57 -4.13 -5.22
N TYR A 94 -4.04 -4.73 -6.32
CA TYR A 94 -4.27 -4.02 -7.57
C TYR A 94 -5.35 -2.95 -7.42
N ASP A 95 -6.51 -3.31 -6.88
CA ASP A 95 -7.62 -2.38 -6.69
C ASP A 95 -7.26 -1.26 -5.72
N PHE A 96 -6.52 -1.58 -4.66
CA PHE A 96 -6.01 -0.60 -3.72
C PHE A 96 -5.07 0.41 -4.39
N VAL A 97 -4.08 -0.05 -5.13
CA VAL A 97 -3.11 0.82 -5.82
C VAL A 97 -3.80 1.63 -6.92
N HIS A 98 -4.77 1.05 -7.63
CA HIS A 98 -5.58 1.77 -8.61
C HIS A 98 -6.36 2.93 -7.95
N LEU A 99 -7.03 2.66 -6.84
CA LEU A 99 -7.75 3.67 -6.06
C LEU A 99 -6.82 4.77 -5.53
N LEU A 100 -5.65 4.39 -5.03
CA LEU A 100 -4.61 5.32 -4.59
C LEU A 100 -4.13 6.21 -5.74
N SER A 101 -3.90 5.64 -6.91
CA SER A 101 -3.51 6.37 -8.12
C SER A 101 -4.53 7.43 -8.51
N GLU A 102 -5.81 7.07 -8.52
CA GLU A 102 -6.89 8.01 -8.81
C GLU A 102 -7.01 9.13 -7.77
N ASN A 103 -6.82 8.78 -6.49
CA ASN A 103 -6.80 9.76 -5.40
C ASN A 103 -5.65 10.77 -5.55
N ILE A 104 -4.45 10.30 -5.89
CA ILE A 104 -3.28 11.16 -6.14
C ILE A 104 -3.55 12.10 -7.33
N LYS A 105 -4.07 11.59 -8.43
CA LYS A 105 -4.43 12.41 -9.61
C LYS A 105 -5.40 13.52 -9.23
N ARG A 106 -6.48 13.18 -8.55
CA ARG A 106 -7.50 14.15 -8.11
C ARG A 106 -6.89 15.23 -7.22
N ARG A 107 -6.10 14.87 -6.23
CA ARG A 107 -5.44 15.84 -5.34
C ARG A 107 -4.48 16.75 -6.09
N THR A 108 -3.76 16.21 -7.06
CA THR A 108 -2.85 16.98 -7.91
C THR A 108 -3.61 18.01 -8.74
N GLU A 109 -4.74 17.63 -9.33
CA GLU A 109 -5.57 18.55 -10.09
C GLU A 109 -6.21 19.64 -9.21
N GLU A 110 -6.72 19.27 -8.03
CA GLU A 110 -7.24 20.22 -7.05
C GLU A 110 -6.15 21.23 -6.62
N TRP A 111 -4.93 20.75 -6.39
CA TRP A 111 -3.82 21.63 -6.02
C TRP A 111 -3.42 22.56 -7.15
N LYS A 112 -3.35 22.08 -8.39
CA LYS A 112 -3.09 22.91 -9.57
C LYS A 112 -4.17 23.99 -9.75
N MET A 113 -5.42 23.60 -9.57
CA MET A 113 -6.56 24.54 -9.66
C MET A 113 -6.47 25.62 -8.59
N LYS A 114 -6.18 25.25 -7.34
CA LYS A 114 -6.00 26.20 -6.24
C LYS A 114 -4.82 27.15 -6.49
N ALA A 115 -3.69 26.62 -6.99
CA ALA A 115 -2.52 27.40 -7.33
C ALA A 115 -2.82 28.39 -8.48
N ALA A 116 -3.55 27.97 -9.51
CA ALA A 116 -3.96 28.83 -10.61
C ALA A 116 -4.91 29.95 -10.14
N LEU A 117 -5.88 29.64 -9.28
CA LEU A 117 -6.77 30.64 -8.68
C LEU A 117 -6.02 31.65 -7.82
N ALA A 118 -5.06 31.19 -7.02
CA ALA A 118 -4.21 32.09 -6.24
C ALA A 118 -3.34 33.00 -7.11
N ALA A 119 -2.79 32.49 -8.22
CA ALA A 119 -2.01 33.26 -9.18
C ALA A 119 -2.85 34.33 -9.92
N CYS A 120 -4.15 34.04 -10.13
CA CYS A 120 -5.10 35.01 -10.72
C CYS A 120 -5.58 36.07 -9.73
N GLY A 121 -5.15 36.05 -8.46
CA GLY A 121 -5.56 37.02 -7.45
C GLY A 121 -7.03 36.90 -7.01
N VAL A 122 -7.68 35.80 -7.32
CA VAL A 122 -9.03 35.51 -6.86
C VAL A 122 -8.97 35.05 -5.42
N ARG A 123 -9.50 35.82 -4.52
CA ARG A 123 -9.60 35.51 -3.09
C ARG A 123 -10.86 34.71 -2.79
#